data_b5647aecd761f51e29570e814afe7a6c
#
_entry.id   b5647aecd761f51e29570e814afe7a6c
#
_cell.length_a   1.000
_cell.length_b   1.000
_cell.length_c   1.000
_cell.angle_alpha   90.00
_cell.angle_beta   90.00
_cell.angle_gamma   90.00
#
_symmetry.space_group_name_H-M   'P 1'
#
loop_
_entity.id
_entity.type
_entity.pdbx_description
1 polymer ?
#
loop_
_entity_poly.entity_id
_entity_poly.type
_entity_poly.pdbx_seq_one_letter_code
_entity_poly.pdbx_strand_id
1 'polypeptide(L)'
;MKRAVKAIADTAGKPPVGWYTGRFGMNTLSAVIKHGGFLYSSDSYNDDLPYWVRVEGTPHLIIPYTLEVNDMKFGVAPGYTAGDGWLQAMKDSFDMLYAEGGRSPKMMSVGIHCRLAGRPSRALTLARFLDYVASKPKVWVATREQIARHWMKVHPAPAG
;
A
#
# COMPACT_ATOMS: atom_id res chain seq x y z
N MET A 1 -4.40 18.61 7.36
CA MET A 1 -5.25 17.42 7.49
C MET A 1 -6.74 17.76 7.33
N LYS A 2 -7.40 18.53 8.22
CA LYS A 2 -8.86 18.83 8.13
C LYS A 2 -9.31 19.31 6.73
N ARG A 3 -8.58 20.26 6.11
CA ARG A 3 -8.90 20.76 4.76
C ARG A 3 -8.83 19.66 3.69
N ALA A 4 -7.83 18.79 3.76
CA ALA A 4 -7.68 17.68 2.82
C ALA A 4 -8.80 16.64 2.98
N VAL A 5 -9.13 16.26 4.22
CA VAL A 5 -10.24 15.35 4.52
C VAL A 5 -11.56 15.91 3.99
N LYS A 6 -11.83 17.20 4.26
CA LYS A 6 -13.04 17.86 3.74
C LYS A 6 -13.08 17.85 2.20
N ALA A 7 -12.00 18.26 1.55
CA ALA A 7 -11.95 18.30 0.08
C ALA A 7 -12.19 16.91 -0.55
N ILE A 8 -11.61 15.87 0.04
CA ILE A 8 -11.83 14.49 -0.42
C ILE A 8 -13.28 14.07 -0.18
N ALA A 9 -13.84 14.38 0.99
CA ALA A 9 -15.24 14.05 1.30
C ALA A 9 -16.22 14.76 0.36
N ASP A 10 -15.99 16.03 0.06
CA ASP A 10 -16.82 16.83 -0.85
C ASP A 10 -16.77 16.28 -2.29
N THR A 11 -15.60 15.74 -2.71
CA THR A 11 -15.40 15.23 -4.09
C THR A 11 -15.81 13.77 -4.25
N ALA A 12 -15.45 12.92 -3.26
CA ALA A 12 -15.65 11.47 -3.32
C ALA A 12 -16.94 10.99 -2.62
N GLY A 13 -17.71 11.91 -2.01
CA GLY A 13 -18.95 11.59 -1.28
C GLY A 13 -18.74 10.93 0.09
N LYS A 14 -17.49 10.67 0.50
CA LYS A 14 -17.15 10.09 1.81
C LYS A 14 -15.75 10.53 2.25
N PRO A 15 -15.50 10.63 3.56
CA PRO A 15 -14.17 10.94 4.07
C PRO A 15 -13.18 9.78 3.81
N PRO A 16 -11.88 10.08 3.66
CA PRO A 16 -10.86 9.05 3.56
C PRO A 16 -10.70 8.31 4.89
N VAL A 17 -10.50 7.00 4.84
CA VAL A 17 -10.30 6.15 6.02
C VAL A 17 -8.86 5.74 6.24
N GLY A 18 -7.95 6.10 5.35
CA GLY A 18 -6.52 5.83 5.44
C GLY A 18 -5.69 7.08 5.19
N TRP A 19 -4.48 7.08 5.71
CA TRP A 19 -3.53 8.19 5.57
C TRP A 19 -2.21 7.72 4.96
N TYR A 20 -1.73 8.49 3.97
CA TYR A 20 -0.41 8.36 3.38
C TYR A 20 0.07 9.72 2.89
N THR A 21 1.27 10.15 3.30
CA THR A 21 1.84 11.44 2.88
C THR A 21 2.96 11.30 1.87
N GLY A 22 3.69 10.18 1.89
CA GLY A 22 4.95 10.02 1.18
C GLY A 22 6.08 10.94 1.68
N ARG A 23 5.82 11.73 2.71
CA ARG A 23 6.78 12.64 3.39
C ARG A 23 6.50 12.61 4.89
N PHE A 24 6.74 11.46 5.47
CA PHE A 24 6.52 11.21 6.88
C PHE A 24 7.47 12.08 7.76
N GLY A 25 6.90 12.72 8.77
CA GLY A 25 7.65 13.45 9.80
C GLY A 25 7.35 12.91 11.19
N MET A 26 8.18 13.26 12.17
CA MET A 26 8.06 12.73 13.55
C MET A 26 6.67 12.93 14.16
N ASN A 27 5.96 13.99 13.80
CA ASN A 27 4.65 14.31 14.35
C ASN A 27 3.47 13.82 13.48
N THR A 28 3.75 13.17 12.34
CA THR A 28 2.69 12.80 11.38
C THR A 28 1.70 11.83 12.01
N LEU A 29 2.19 10.76 12.63
CA LEU A 29 1.33 9.72 13.18
C LEU A 29 0.49 10.23 14.35
N SER A 30 1.09 10.98 15.29
CA SER A 30 0.34 11.65 16.37
C SER A 30 -0.74 12.58 15.84
N ALA A 31 -0.45 13.33 14.76
CA ALA A 31 -1.43 14.23 14.14
C ALA A 31 -2.58 13.45 13.47
N VAL A 32 -2.30 12.31 12.84
CA VAL A 32 -3.30 11.41 12.25
C VAL A 32 -4.23 10.86 13.33
N ILE A 33 -3.67 10.35 14.42
CA ILE A 33 -4.42 9.77 15.54
C ILE A 33 -5.26 10.85 16.23
N LYS A 34 -4.69 12.01 16.52
CA LYS A 34 -5.41 13.16 17.11
C LYS A 34 -6.54 13.69 16.22
N HIS A 35 -6.38 13.61 14.89
CA HIS A 35 -7.45 13.99 13.97
C HIS A 35 -8.64 13.03 14.08
N GLY A 36 -8.39 11.75 14.23
CA GLY A 36 -9.39 10.69 14.27
C GLY A 36 -9.97 10.37 12.88
N GLY A 37 -10.79 9.31 12.83
CA GLY A 37 -11.50 8.88 11.62
C GLY A 37 -10.66 8.06 10.63
N PHE A 38 -9.36 7.90 10.86
CA PHE A 38 -8.49 7.04 10.06
C PHE A 38 -8.37 5.65 10.68
N LEU A 39 -8.60 4.62 9.88
CA LEU A 39 -8.42 3.22 10.28
C LEU A 39 -6.94 2.82 10.28
N TYR A 40 -6.14 3.39 9.37
CA TYR A 40 -4.75 3.01 9.17
C TYR A 40 -3.90 4.15 8.62
N SER A 41 -2.59 3.99 8.75
CA SER A 41 -1.56 4.77 8.05
C SER A 41 -0.68 3.87 7.20
N SER A 42 -0.11 4.40 6.11
CA SER A 42 0.70 3.63 5.17
C SER A 42 2.08 4.24 4.91
N ASP A 43 2.52 5.21 5.68
CA ASP A 43 3.86 5.83 5.60
C ASP A 43 4.91 4.94 6.30
N SER A 44 4.96 3.65 5.95
CA SER A 44 5.93 2.68 6.47
C SER A 44 6.28 1.66 5.39
N TYR A 45 7.52 1.18 5.39
CA TYR A 45 8.10 0.36 4.32
C TYR A 45 8.88 -0.84 4.87
N ASN A 46 8.64 -1.24 6.11
CA ASN A 46 9.48 -2.14 6.88
C ASN A 46 8.89 -3.55 7.07
N ASP A 47 7.74 -3.83 6.48
CA ASP A 47 7.08 -5.14 6.63
C ASP A 47 6.20 -5.47 5.42
N ASP A 48 5.88 -6.76 5.24
CA ASP A 48 4.97 -7.29 4.21
C ASP A 48 3.58 -7.63 4.77
N LEU A 49 3.32 -7.27 6.04
CA LEU A 49 2.03 -7.46 6.70
C LEU A 49 1.64 -6.21 7.49
N PRO A 50 0.33 -5.98 7.68
CA PRO A 50 -0.12 -4.96 8.61
C PRO A 50 0.31 -5.28 10.05
N TYR A 51 0.51 -4.25 10.85
CA TYR A 51 0.85 -4.38 12.26
C TYR A 51 0.33 -3.22 13.08
N TRP A 52 0.22 -3.43 14.39
CA TRP A 52 -0.22 -2.42 15.33
C TRP A 52 0.96 -1.66 15.94
N VAL A 53 0.80 -0.36 16.05
CA VAL A 53 1.66 0.52 16.84
C VAL A 53 0.84 1.19 17.94
N ARG A 54 1.52 1.62 19.00
CA ARG A 54 0.90 2.45 20.05
C ARG A 54 1.52 3.82 20.06
N VAL A 55 0.70 4.84 19.97
CA VAL A 55 1.15 6.23 20.03
C VAL A 55 0.33 6.94 21.11
N GLU A 56 1.01 7.45 22.12
CA GLU A 56 0.38 8.10 23.28
C GLU A 56 -0.74 7.20 23.89
N GLY A 57 -0.47 5.89 24.01
CA GLY A 57 -1.41 4.89 24.53
C GLY A 57 -2.50 4.43 23.55
N THR A 58 -2.69 5.09 22.43
CA THR A 58 -3.72 4.76 21.42
C THR A 58 -3.18 3.76 20.40
N PRO A 59 -3.82 2.59 20.19
CA PRO A 59 -3.44 1.67 19.13
C PRO A 59 -3.83 2.24 17.76
N HIS A 60 -2.94 2.08 16.78
CA HIS A 60 -3.18 2.48 15.41
C HIS A 60 -2.61 1.44 14.44
N LEU A 61 -3.35 1.13 13.38
CA LEU A 61 -2.95 0.15 12.38
C LEU A 61 -2.00 0.76 11.36
N ILE A 62 -0.89 0.09 11.11
CA ILE A 62 0.01 0.37 10.00
C ILE A 62 -0.23 -0.68 8.91
N ILE A 63 -0.45 -0.23 7.69
CA ILE A 63 -0.43 -1.08 6.49
C ILE A 63 0.77 -0.65 5.67
N PRO A 64 1.87 -1.40 5.69
CA PRO A 64 3.10 -1.05 5.01
C PRO A 64 2.91 -0.89 3.50
N TYR A 65 3.84 -0.19 2.88
CA TYR A 65 3.86 0.09 1.46
C TYR A 65 5.11 -0.51 0.83
N THR A 66 4.97 -1.26 -0.26
CA THR A 66 6.10 -1.84 -0.98
C THR A 66 6.70 -0.81 -1.93
N LEU A 67 7.97 -0.45 -1.74
CA LEU A 67 8.65 0.60 -2.51
C LEU A 67 9.39 0.08 -3.74
N GLU A 68 9.88 -1.15 -3.69
CA GLU A 68 10.81 -1.70 -4.68
C GLU A 68 10.22 -1.80 -6.09
N VAL A 69 8.91 -2.05 -6.19
CA VAL A 69 8.20 -2.17 -7.47
C VAL A 69 7.41 -0.92 -7.87
N ASN A 70 7.68 0.21 -7.20
CA ASN A 70 7.06 1.49 -7.53
C ASN A 70 7.55 2.01 -8.88
N ASP A 71 6.64 2.45 -9.74
CA ASP A 71 6.93 3.00 -11.07
C ASP A 71 7.75 4.30 -11.03
N MET A 72 7.87 4.93 -9.85
CA MET A 72 8.74 6.09 -9.66
C MET A 72 10.20 5.80 -10.00
N LYS A 73 10.62 4.51 -9.95
CA LYS A 73 11.94 4.06 -10.38
C LYS A 73 12.21 4.26 -11.88
N PHE A 74 11.22 4.58 -12.69
CA PHE A 74 11.45 5.06 -14.06
C PHE A 74 12.01 6.50 -14.11
N GLY A 75 11.90 7.26 -13.04
CA GLY A 75 12.33 8.65 -12.97
C GLY A 75 13.53 8.91 -12.06
N VAL A 76 14.13 7.87 -11.46
CA VAL A 76 15.26 7.98 -10.54
C VAL A 76 16.35 6.95 -10.87
N ALA A 77 17.58 7.28 -10.63
CA ALA A 77 18.73 6.39 -10.85
C ALA A 77 19.19 5.72 -9.52
N PRO A 78 19.62 4.46 -9.55
CA PRO A 78 19.40 3.48 -10.61
C PRO A 78 17.91 3.05 -10.64
N GLY A 79 17.34 2.91 -11.82
CA GLY A 79 15.92 2.61 -11.97
C GLY A 79 15.60 1.75 -13.18
N TYR A 80 14.31 1.66 -13.51
CA TYR A 80 13.88 0.91 -14.68
C TYR A 80 14.13 1.70 -15.94
N THR A 81 14.80 1.10 -16.93
CA THR A 81 15.02 1.68 -18.26
C THR A 81 13.93 1.26 -19.24
N ALA A 82 13.34 0.08 -19.05
CA ALA A 82 12.29 -0.49 -19.90
C ALA A 82 11.20 -1.18 -19.07
N GLY A 83 10.04 -1.41 -19.68
CA GLY A 83 8.91 -2.07 -19.04
C GLY A 83 9.21 -3.51 -18.60
N ASP A 84 10.03 -4.24 -19.34
CA ASP A 84 10.35 -5.64 -19.03
C ASP A 84 11.12 -5.78 -17.72
N GLY A 85 12.04 -4.85 -17.40
CA GLY A 85 12.71 -4.85 -16.09
C GLY A 85 11.74 -4.62 -14.93
N TRP A 86 10.76 -3.74 -15.12
CA TRP A 86 9.71 -3.53 -14.12
C TRP A 86 8.78 -4.74 -14.01
N LEU A 87 8.37 -5.33 -15.14
CA LEU A 87 7.56 -6.55 -15.14
C LEU A 87 8.25 -7.69 -14.39
N GLN A 88 9.54 -7.90 -14.67
CA GLN A 88 10.31 -8.95 -14.01
C GLN A 88 10.40 -8.71 -12.50
N ALA A 89 10.73 -7.49 -12.08
CA ALA A 89 10.79 -7.15 -10.66
C ALA A 89 9.44 -7.37 -9.95
N MET A 90 8.33 -6.95 -10.57
CA MET A 90 6.98 -7.20 -10.02
C MET A 90 6.66 -8.68 -9.91
N LYS A 91 7.03 -9.49 -10.91
CA LYS A 91 6.77 -10.94 -10.92
C LYS A 91 7.62 -11.65 -9.87
N ASP A 92 8.91 -11.35 -9.79
CA ASP A 92 9.83 -11.99 -8.83
C ASP A 92 9.41 -11.68 -7.39
N SER A 93 9.08 -10.41 -7.11
CA SER A 93 8.55 -10.02 -5.79
C SER A 93 7.25 -10.74 -5.47
N PHE A 94 6.33 -10.79 -6.44
CA PHE A 94 5.06 -11.50 -6.27
C PHE A 94 5.28 -13.01 -6.05
N ASP A 95 6.11 -13.66 -6.85
CA ASP A 95 6.34 -15.10 -6.78
C ASP A 95 6.99 -15.52 -5.46
N MET A 96 7.92 -14.70 -4.94
CA MET A 96 8.53 -14.94 -3.62
C MET A 96 7.48 -14.86 -2.52
N LEU A 97 6.72 -13.77 -2.46
CA LEU A 97 5.68 -13.58 -1.46
C LEU A 97 4.53 -14.60 -1.59
N TYR A 98 4.20 -15.01 -2.82
CA TYR A 98 3.21 -16.03 -3.09
C TYR A 98 3.67 -17.42 -2.59
N ALA A 99 4.93 -17.77 -2.79
CA ALA A 99 5.51 -19.01 -2.27
C ALA A 99 5.53 -19.03 -0.73
N GLU A 100 5.88 -17.93 -0.09
CA GLU A 100 5.82 -17.77 1.37
C GLU A 100 4.38 -17.83 1.88
N GLY A 101 3.44 -17.32 1.12
CA GLY A 101 2.01 -17.27 1.45
C GLY A 101 1.37 -18.63 1.74
N GLY A 102 1.99 -19.72 1.34
CA GLY A 102 1.58 -21.08 1.70
C GLY A 102 1.71 -21.39 3.20
N ARG A 103 2.60 -20.69 3.90
CA ARG A 103 2.83 -20.81 5.36
C ARG A 103 2.36 -19.59 6.12
N SER A 104 2.61 -18.41 5.59
CA SER A 104 2.28 -17.12 6.17
C SER A 104 1.85 -16.17 5.07
N PRO A 105 0.56 -15.83 4.96
CA PRO A 105 0.08 -14.88 3.96
C PRO A 105 0.91 -13.60 3.97
N LYS A 106 1.17 -13.06 2.80
CA LYS A 106 1.94 -11.85 2.60
C LYS A 106 1.14 -10.82 1.81
N MET A 107 1.52 -9.57 1.92
CA MET A 107 0.91 -8.45 1.22
C MET A 107 1.95 -7.80 0.30
N MET A 108 1.53 -7.39 -0.88
CA MET A 108 2.34 -6.63 -1.82
C MET A 108 1.57 -5.40 -2.28
N SER A 109 2.25 -4.29 -2.44
CA SER A 109 1.70 -3.07 -3.06
C SER A 109 2.53 -2.70 -4.28
N VAL A 110 1.88 -2.40 -5.40
CA VAL A 110 2.53 -1.82 -6.58
C VAL A 110 2.18 -0.34 -6.64
N GLY A 111 3.16 0.51 -6.44
CA GLY A 111 2.98 1.97 -6.53
C GLY A 111 2.93 2.43 -7.98
N ILE A 112 1.87 3.13 -8.36
CA ILE A 112 1.69 3.65 -9.71
C ILE A 112 1.34 5.13 -9.71
N HIS A 113 1.91 5.86 -10.67
CA HIS A 113 1.60 7.26 -10.93
C HIS A 113 1.03 7.39 -12.35
N CYS A 114 -0.08 8.07 -12.52
CA CYS A 114 -0.75 8.22 -13.82
C CYS A 114 0.20 8.76 -14.91
N ARG A 115 1.11 9.69 -14.54
CA ARG A 115 2.11 10.25 -15.45
C ARG A 115 3.25 9.29 -15.85
N LEU A 116 3.48 8.23 -15.07
CA LEU A 116 4.51 7.22 -15.31
C LEU A 116 3.91 5.93 -15.86
N ALA A 117 3.17 5.18 -15.06
CA ALA A 117 2.55 3.92 -15.50
C ALA A 117 1.47 4.12 -16.58
N GLY A 118 0.85 5.32 -16.67
CA GLY A 118 -0.14 5.64 -17.69
C GLY A 118 0.43 5.85 -19.12
N ARG A 119 1.76 5.78 -19.32
CA ARG A 119 2.35 5.82 -20.65
C ARG A 119 2.16 4.48 -21.36
N PRO A 120 1.91 4.45 -22.69
CA PRO A 120 1.46 3.25 -23.41
C PRO A 120 2.28 1.98 -23.13
N SER A 121 3.61 2.05 -23.21
CA SER A 121 4.48 0.89 -22.98
C SER A 121 4.42 0.39 -21.53
N ARG A 122 4.35 1.30 -20.57
CA ARG A 122 4.28 0.96 -19.13
C ARG A 122 2.90 0.50 -18.72
N ALA A 123 1.85 1.07 -19.31
CA ALA A 123 0.47 0.60 -19.13
C ALA A 123 0.30 -0.85 -19.64
N LEU A 124 0.90 -1.19 -20.79
CA LEU A 124 0.95 -2.57 -21.27
C LEU A 124 1.69 -3.50 -20.30
N THR A 125 2.81 -3.03 -19.74
CA THR A 125 3.56 -3.78 -18.72
C THR A 125 2.71 -4.05 -17.48
N LEU A 126 2.00 -3.04 -16.99
CA LEU A 126 1.09 -3.19 -15.85
C LEU A 126 -0.04 -4.18 -16.18
N ALA A 127 -0.64 -4.10 -17.37
CA ALA A 127 -1.68 -5.04 -17.79
C ALA A 127 -1.17 -6.49 -17.76
N ARG A 128 0.02 -6.75 -18.32
CA ARG A 128 0.66 -8.08 -18.29
C ARG A 128 0.90 -8.59 -16.87
N PHE A 129 1.26 -7.71 -15.95
CA PHE A 129 1.41 -8.09 -14.55
C PHE A 129 0.05 -8.42 -13.91
N LEU A 130 -0.98 -7.64 -14.19
CA LEU A 130 -2.33 -7.92 -13.67
C LEU A 130 -2.89 -9.24 -14.21
N ASP A 131 -2.68 -9.54 -15.49
CA ASP A 131 -3.04 -10.86 -16.09
C ASP A 131 -2.27 -12.00 -15.39
N TYR A 132 -0.99 -11.79 -15.10
CA TYR A 132 -0.19 -12.76 -14.36
C TYR A 132 -0.74 -13.02 -12.96
N VAL A 133 -1.06 -11.98 -12.21
CA VAL A 133 -1.65 -12.10 -10.87
C VAL A 133 -3.02 -12.78 -10.93
N ALA A 134 -3.85 -12.41 -11.91
CA ALA A 134 -5.18 -13.00 -12.11
C ALA A 134 -5.13 -14.50 -12.43
N SER A 135 -4.04 -14.98 -13.02
CA SER A 135 -3.83 -16.43 -13.31
C SER A 135 -3.51 -17.27 -12.07
N LYS A 136 -3.21 -16.64 -10.92
CA LYS A 136 -2.79 -17.35 -9.70
C LYS A 136 -3.97 -17.57 -8.76
N PRO A 137 -4.21 -18.81 -8.30
CA PRO A 137 -5.25 -19.08 -7.30
C PRO A 137 -4.88 -18.50 -5.94
N LYS A 138 -5.89 -18.30 -5.09
CA LYS A 138 -5.71 -17.85 -3.69
C LYS A 138 -5.04 -16.47 -3.55
N VAL A 139 -5.14 -15.62 -4.55
CA VAL A 139 -4.71 -14.23 -4.49
C VAL A 139 -5.94 -13.35 -4.22
N TRP A 140 -5.83 -12.48 -3.24
CA TRP A 140 -6.84 -11.50 -2.92
C TRP A 140 -6.38 -10.12 -3.37
N VAL A 141 -6.96 -9.63 -4.47
CA VAL A 141 -6.76 -8.24 -4.90
C VAL A 141 -7.73 -7.37 -4.10
N ALA A 142 -7.20 -6.54 -3.24
CA ALA A 142 -7.96 -5.80 -2.25
C ALA A 142 -7.59 -4.32 -2.20
N THR A 143 -8.52 -3.48 -1.77
CA THR A 143 -8.23 -2.12 -1.34
C THR A 143 -7.58 -2.13 0.04
N ARG A 144 -6.82 -1.09 0.38
CA ARG A 144 -6.23 -0.95 1.72
C ARG A 144 -7.30 -0.88 2.82
N GLU A 145 -8.46 -0.32 2.54
CA GLU A 145 -9.60 -0.34 3.47
C GLU A 145 -10.06 -1.77 3.76
N GLN A 146 -10.18 -2.62 2.73
CA GLN A 146 -10.55 -4.02 2.90
C GLN A 146 -9.50 -4.79 3.70
N ILE A 147 -8.22 -4.56 3.43
CA ILE A 147 -7.11 -5.13 4.21
C ILE A 147 -7.19 -4.67 5.67
N ALA A 148 -7.37 -3.37 5.92
CA ALA A 148 -7.49 -2.83 7.27
C ALA A 148 -8.62 -3.51 8.06
N ARG A 149 -9.81 -3.57 7.47
CA ARG A 149 -10.99 -4.16 8.12
C ARG A 149 -10.82 -5.66 8.37
N HIS A 150 -10.22 -6.38 7.41
CA HIS A 150 -9.91 -7.80 7.60
C HIS A 150 -8.91 -7.98 8.74
N TRP A 151 -7.81 -7.23 8.73
CA TRP A 151 -6.77 -7.34 9.77
C TRP A 151 -7.28 -7.04 11.16
N MET A 152 -8.06 -5.97 11.32
CA MET A 152 -8.70 -5.63 12.60
C MET A 152 -9.60 -6.74 13.13
N LYS A 153 -10.24 -7.51 12.24
CA LYS A 153 -11.11 -8.63 12.62
C LYS A 153 -10.32 -9.85 13.07
N VAL A 154 -9.24 -10.20 12.36
CA VAL A 154 -8.50 -11.45 12.60
C VAL A 154 -7.31 -11.25 13.52
N HIS A 155 -6.81 -10.04 13.63
CA HIS A 155 -5.72 -9.61 14.52
C HIS A 155 -6.14 -8.31 15.23
N PRO A 156 -7.03 -8.37 16.21
CA PRO A 156 -7.48 -7.17 16.93
C PRO A 156 -6.32 -6.47 17.64
N ALA A 157 -6.48 -5.18 17.89
CA ALA A 157 -5.47 -4.40 18.60
C ALA A 157 -5.12 -5.08 19.94
N PRO A 158 -3.83 -5.20 20.29
CA PRO A 158 -3.43 -5.78 21.57
C PRO A 158 -4.07 -5.00 22.74
N ALA A 159 -4.53 -5.70 23.74
CA ALA A 159 -4.94 -5.07 24.99
C ALA A 159 -3.80 -4.23 25.56
N GLY A 160 -4.13 -3.15 26.23
CA GLY A 160 -3.16 -2.22 26.83
C GLY A 160 -2.40 -2.83 27.99
#